data_6d2664f25636c3477cf720f3e68a771b
#
_entry.id   6d2664f25636c3477cf720f3e68a771b
#
_cell.length_a   1.000
_cell.length_b   1.000
_cell.length_c   1.000
_cell.angle_alpha   90.00
_cell.angle_beta   90.00
_cell.angle_gamma   90.00
#
_symmetry.space_group_name_H-M   'P 1'
#
loop_
_entity.id
_entity.type
_entity.pdbx_description
1 polymer ?
#
loop_
_entity_poly.entity_id
_entity_poly.type
_entity_poly.pdbx_seq_one_letter_code
_entity_poly.pdbx_strand_id
1 'polypeptide(L)'
;LTEVLALQNVSKLIGTKRIIDDVSFVVDQGQVVGLLGPNGAGKTTIIRMIVGLMKHNTGSIAIMGNLLDSSFKTAIASVGAIVENPEFYNYMTGYENLMQYQRMAKKKGTASELEALIRQVHLEGHIHQKVKTYSLGMRQRLGVAQALVHQPDLLVLDEPMNGLDPKGMREFREMILSLRAKGVSVLVSSHQLSDIEQIADHLIVVQKGKVTHQVAMAELKAEKNVLIIKTDDNLQTEALLKASFDVEVLHVEDELQVTLQTDKRSEIAAAIVTAGIGLKELRTKQSSLEDTFLAWTEEGGL
;
A
#
# COMPACT_ATOMS: atom_id res chain seq x y z
N LEU A 1 -15.77 -1.48 11.88
CA LEU A 1 -15.13 -2.15 10.74
C LEU A 1 -14.83 -3.60 11.14
N THR A 2 -14.90 -4.54 10.20
CA THR A 2 -14.60 -5.96 10.48
C THR A 2 -13.12 -6.18 10.21
N GLU A 3 -12.38 -6.63 11.24
CA GLU A 3 -10.96 -6.96 11.11
C GLU A 3 -10.80 -8.26 10.28
N VAL A 4 -10.06 -8.16 9.17
CA VAL A 4 -9.74 -9.31 8.32
C VAL A 4 -8.40 -9.92 8.72
N LEU A 5 -7.45 -9.08 9.14
CA LEU A 5 -6.15 -9.51 9.67
C LEU A 5 -5.82 -8.70 10.93
N ALA A 6 -5.41 -9.37 11.98
CA ALA A 6 -4.88 -8.74 13.19
C ALA A 6 -3.58 -9.43 13.63
N LEU A 7 -2.53 -8.63 13.82
CA LEU A 7 -1.29 -9.02 14.49
C LEU A 7 -1.25 -8.36 15.85
N GLN A 8 -0.92 -9.12 16.91
CA GLN A 8 -0.80 -8.59 18.28
C GLN A 8 0.51 -9.04 18.91
N ASN A 9 1.40 -8.10 19.18
CA ASN A 9 2.70 -8.27 19.84
C ASN A 9 3.56 -9.39 19.24
N VAL A 10 3.53 -9.51 17.89
CA VAL A 10 4.20 -10.58 17.16
C VAL A 10 5.69 -10.36 17.13
N SER A 11 6.45 -11.35 17.60
CA SER A 11 7.92 -11.33 17.50
C SER A 11 8.48 -12.62 16.90
N LYS A 12 9.64 -12.49 16.22
CA LYS A 12 10.34 -13.59 15.58
C LYS A 12 11.83 -13.56 15.84
N LEU A 13 12.34 -14.71 16.30
CA LEU A 13 13.76 -15.00 16.44
C LEU A 13 14.20 -15.99 15.35
N ILE A 14 15.38 -15.75 14.77
CA ILE A 14 16.09 -16.72 13.92
C ILE A 14 17.46 -16.93 14.55
N GLY A 15 17.68 -18.10 15.12
CA GLY A 15 18.80 -18.35 16.03
C GLY A 15 18.69 -17.44 17.25
N THR A 16 19.72 -16.64 17.51
CA THR A 16 19.75 -15.65 18.59
C THR A 16 19.30 -14.25 18.14
N LYS A 17 19.14 -14.03 16.84
CA LYS A 17 18.82 -12.70 16.28
C LYS A 17 17.32 -12.50 16.27
N ARG A 18 16.85 -11.41 16.87
CA ARG A 18 15.47 -10.94 16.76
C ARG A 18 15.29 -10.23 15.41
N ILE A 19 14.46 -10.79 14.55
CA ILE A 19 14.17 -10.30 13.21
C ILE A 19 12.91 -9.45 13.21
N ILE A 20 11.90 -9.83 13.99
CA ILE A 20 10.66 -9.09 14.20
C ILE A 20 10.52 -8.88 15.71
N ASP A 21 10.17 -7.68 16.12
CA ASP A 21 10.11 -7.24 17.49
C ASP A 21 8.81 -6.47 17.77
N ASP A 22 7.88 -7.14 18.44
CA ASP A 22 6.64 -6.56 18.97
C ASP A 22 5.76 -5.86 17.92
N VAL A 23 5.53 -6.53 16.78
CA VAL A 23 4.72 -6.00 15.68
C VAL A 23 3.24 -6.21 15.95
N SER A 24 2.48 -5.09 15.90
CA SER A 24 1.03 -5.08 16.02
C SER A 24 0.42 -4.17 14.97
N PHE A 25 -0.55 -4.66 14.22
CA PHE A 25 -1.37 -3.88 13.28
C PHE A 25 -2.62 -4.66 12.84
N VAL A 26 -3.54 -3.95 12.18
CA VAL A 26 -4.81 -4.50 11.69
C VAL A 26 -5.01 -4.16 10.22
N VAL A 27 -5.70 -5.03 9.50
CA VAL A 27 -6.26 -4.76 8.16
C VAL A 27 -7.76 -4.97 8.24
N ASP A 28 -8.52 -3.93 7.93
CA ASP A 28 -9.98 -3.99 7.91
C ASP A 28 -10.53 -4.48 6.56
N GLN A 29 -11.77 -4.90 6.57
CA GLN A 29 -12.45 -5.41 5.37
C GLN A 29 -12.52 -4.35 4.27
N GLY A 30 -12.11 -4.73 3.06
CA GLY A 30 -12.12 -3.87 1.88
C GLY A 30 -11.06 -2.78 1.88
N GLN A 31 -10.07 -2.83 2.79
CA GLN A 31 -8.94 -1.90 2.80
C GLN A 31 -7.74 -2.44 2.02
N VAL A 32 -6.98 -1.52 1.44
CA VAL A 32 -5.63 -1.76 0.94
C VAL A 32 -4.63 -1.17 1.93
N VAL A 33 -3.83 -2.04 2.54
CA VAL A 33 -2.79 -1.64 3.50
C VAL A 33 -1.42 -1.86 2.88
N GLY A 34 -0.62 -0.80 2.84
CA GLY A 34 0.77 -0.83 2.39
C GLY A 34 1.73 -1.16 3.54
N LEU A 35 2.51 -2.22 3.40
CA LEU A 35 3.60 -2.58 4.33
C LEU A 35 4.92 -2.05 3.75
N LEU A 36 5.35 -0.87 4.21
CA LEU A 36 6.46 -0.12 3.63
C LEU A 36 7.73 -0.26 4.49
N GLY A 37 8.88 -0.28 3.87
CA GLY A 37 10.16 -0.28 4.58
C GLY A 37 11.33 -0.69 3.69
N PRO A 38 12.57 -0.38 4.08
CA PRO A 38 13.76 -0.73 3.32
C PRO A 38 13.94 -2.25 3.18
N ASN A 39 14.83 -2.66 2.27
CA ASN A 39 15.20 -4.06 2.14
C ASN A 39 15.81 -4.57 3.45
N GLY A 40 15.38 -5.75 3.89
CA GLY A 40 15.81 -6.33 5.17
C GLY A 40 15.08 -5.79 6.40
N ALA A 41 14.09 -4.89 6.26
CA ALA A 41 13.30 -4.37 7.39
C ALA A 41 12.45 -5.43 8.10
N GLY A 42 12.16 -6.57 7.45
CA GLY A 42 11.35 -7.65 8.01
C GLY A 42 10.01 -7.89 7.31
N LYS A 43 9.67 -7.14 6.25
CA LYS A 43 8.38 -7.22 5.53
C LYS A 43 8.05 -8.66 5.08
N THR A 44 8.94 -9.29 4.32
CA THR A 44 8.76 -10.69 3.87
C THR A 44 8.65 -11.68 5.03
N THR A 45 9.36 -11.43 6.15
CA THR A 45 9.24 -12.27 7.36
C THR A 45 7.84 -12.15 7.99
N ILE A 46 7.31 -10.92 8.09
CA ILE A 46 5.94 -10.67 8.55
C ILE A 46 4.94 -11.38 7.64
N ILE A 47 5.07 -11.20 6.32
CA ILE A 47 4.21 -11.84 5.33
C ILE A 47 4.27 -13.36 5.46
N ARG A 48 5.47 -13.96 5.55
CA ARG A 48 5.63 -15.41 5.72
C ARG A 48 4.96 -15.95 7.01
N MET A 49 4.94 -15.15 8.08
CA MET A 49 4.22 -15.50 9.30
C MET A 49 2.70 -15.43 9.09
N ILE A 50 2.19 -14.40 8.44
CA ILE A 50 0.76 -14.24 8.13
C ILE A 50 0.23 -15.40 7.29
N VAL A 51 0.98 -15.82 6.27
CA VAL A 51 0.56 -16.91 5.37
C VAL A 51 0.93 -18.31 5.91
N GLY A 52 1.48 -18.39 7.13
CA GLY A 52 1.78 -19.64 7.79
C GLY A 52 3.02 -20.38 7.26
N LEU A 53 3.86 -19.75 6.43
CA LEU A 53 5.13 -20.30 5.96
C LEU A 53 6.23 -20.24 7.04
N MET A 54 6.02 -19.44 8.09
CA MET A 54 6.92 -19.29 9.21
C MET A 54 6.13 -19.10 10.51
N LYS A 55 6.51 -19.80 11.58
CA LYS A 55 5.91 -19.60 12.90
C LYS A 55 6.53 -18.38 13.60
N HIS A 56 5.70 -17.58 14.26
CA HIS A 56 6.17 -16.55 15.21
C HIS A 56 6.62 -17.18 16.52
N ASN A 57 7.35 -16.44 17.36
CA ASN A 57 7.80 -16.91 18.66
C ASN A 57 6.85 -16.45 19.78
N THR A 58 6.38 -15.22 19.71
CA THR A 58 5.43 -14.63 20.68
C THR A 58 4.35 -13.83 19.94
N GLY A 59 3.28 -13.49 20.63
CA GLY A 59 2.15 -12.77 20.08
C GLY A 59 1.11 -13.67 19.44
N SER A 60 0.22 -13.10 18.66
CA SER A 60 -0.82 -13.83 17.94
C SER A 60 -1.11 -13.23 16.58
N ILE A 61 -1.52 -14.07 15.64
CA ILE A 61 -2.01 -13.66 14.31
C ILE A 61 -3.39 -14.26 14.13
N ALA A 62 -4.37 -13.42 13.85
CA ALA A 62 -5.74 -13.82 13.57
C ALA A 62 -6.16 -13.37 12.16
N ILE A 63 -6.87 -14.23 11.44
CA ILE A 63 -7.43 -13.95 10.12
C ILE A 63 -8.91 -14.28 10.18
N MET A 64 -9.78 -13.32 9.83
CA MET A 64 -11.23 -13.43 9.99
C MET A 64 -11.62 -13.92 11.41
N GLY A 65 -10.92 -13.40 12.45
CA GLY A 65 -11.10 -13.78 13.84
C GLY A 65 -10.55 -15.17 14.22
N ASN A 66 -9.99 -15.93 13.27
CA ASN A 66 -9.43 -17.26 13.53
C ASN A 66 -7.92 -17.17 13.79
N LEU A 67 -7.47 -17.59 14.98
CA LEU A 67 -6.07 -17.63 15.34
C LEU A 67 -5.31 -18.65 14.48
N LEU A 68 -4.17 -18.25 13.89
CA LEU A 68 -3.34 -19.15 13.08
C LEU A 68 -2.83 -20.37 13.86
N ASP A 69 -2.50 -20.20 15.13
CA ASP A 69 -1.94 -21.31 15.93
C ASP A 69 -2.95 -22.40 16.25
N SER A 70 -4.21 -22.05 16.49
CA SER A 70 -5.25 -23.02 16.89
C SER A 70 -6.20 -23.40 15.76
N SER A 71 -6.38 -22.54 14.77
CA SER A 71 -7.37 -22.67 13.69
C SER A 71 -6.77 -22.50 12.30
N PHE A 72 -5.54 -22.97 12.09
CA PHE A 72 -4.74 -22.77 10.87
C PHE A 72 -5.52 -22.98 9.57
N LYS A 73 -6.18 -24.16 9.44
CA LYS A 73 -6.89 -24.51 8.19
C LYS A 73 -8.06 -23.58 7.87
N THR A 74 -8.70 -23.02 8.90
CA THR A 74 -9.82 -22.09 8.75
C THR A 74 -9.28 -20.71 8.41
N ALA A 75 -8.29 -20.23 9.15
CA ALA A 75 -7.65 -18.94 8.94
C ALA A 75 -7.05 -18.83 7.54
N ILE A 76 -6.22 -19.81 7.13
CA ILE A 76 -5.51 -19.72 5.83
C ILE A 76 -6.45 -19.94 4.64
N ALA A 77 -7.63 -20.53 4.82
CA ALA A 77 -8.62 -20.66 3.75
C ALA A 77 -9.18 -19.33 3.25
N SER A 78 -9.10 -18.28 4.07
CA SER A 78 -9.48 -16.90 3.71
C SER A 78 -8.33 -16.07 3.12
N VAL A 79 -7.14 -16.67 2.89
CA VAL A 79 -5.96 -15.93 2.40
C VAL A 79 -5.57 -16.41 1.00
N GLY A 80 -5.47 -15.47 0.07
CA GLY A 80 -4.72 -15.63 -1.17
C GLY A 80 -3.37 -14.92 -1.03
N ALA A 81 -2.28 -15.53 -1.48
CA ALA A 81 -0.98 -14.92 -1.31
C ALA A 81 -0.04 -15.14 -2.48
N ILE A 82 0.79 -14.13 -2.74
CA ILE A 82 2.01 -14.23 -3.54
C ILE A 82 3.16 -13.79 -2.64
N VAL A 83 4.06 -14.72 -2.34
CA VAL A 83 5.28 -14.45 -1.58
C VAL A 83 6.46 -14.62 -2.52
N GLU A 84 7.22 -13.53 -2.72
CA GLU A 84 8.26 -13.45 -3.74
C GLU A 84 7.68 -13.52 -5.16
N ASN A 85 8.17 -14.43 -6.02
CA ASN A 85 7.70 -14.54 -7.40
C ASN A 85 6.69 -15.68 -7.56
N PRO A 86 5.60 -15.47 -8.32
CA PRO A 86 4.68 -16.55 -8.62
C PRO A 86 5.34 -17.56 -9.58
N GLU A 87 5.26 -18.84 -9.22
CA GLU A 87 5.78 -19.92 -10.04
C GLU A 87 4.66 -20.68 -10.75
N PHE A 88 4.91 -21.04 -12.00
CA PHE A 88 3.97 -21.70 -12.87
C PHE A 88 4.62 -22.81 -13.68
N TYR A 89 3.82 -23.72 -14.16
CA TYR A 89 4.21 -24.69 -15.17
C TYR A 89 4.36 -23.96 -16.53
N ASN A 90 5.59 -23.63 -16.88
CA ASN A 90 5.90 -22.81 -18.07
C ASN A 90 5.46 -23.42 -19.40
N TYR A 91 5.31 -24.75 -19.49
CA TYR A 91 4.84 -25.49 -20.65
C TYR A 91 3.30 -25.52 -20.79
N MET A 92 2.58 -25.17 -19.72
CA MET A 92 1.12 -25.02 -19.71
C MET A 92 0.72 -23.59 -20.10
N THR A 93 -0.52 -23.43 -20.53
CA THR A 93 -1.16 -22.12 -20.69
C THR A 93 -1.49 -21.49 -19.34
N GLY A 94 -1.77 -20.17 -19.32
CA GLY A 94 -2.25 -19.51 -18.11
C GLY A 94 -3.55 -20.14 -17.61
N TYR A 95 -4.48 -20.47 -18.53
CA TYR A 95 -5.73 -21.15 -18.19
C TYR A 95 -5.51 -22.52 -17.53
N GLU A 96 -4.65 -23.35 -18.12
CA GLU A 96 -4.33 -24.66 -17.54
C GLU A 96 -3.71 -24.56 -16.16
N ASN A 97 -2.82 -23.58 -15.93
CA ASN A 97 -2.26 -23.31 -14.61
C ASN A 97 -3.38 -22.96 -13.60
N LEU A 98 -4.27 -22.01 -13.91
CA LEU A 98 -5.38 -21.65 -13.03
C LEU A 98 -6.31 -22.83 -12.75
N MET A 99 -6.57 -23.68 -13.74
CA MET A 99 -7.38 -24.89 -13.56
C MET A 99 -6.77 -25.88 -12.58
N GLN A 100 -5.42 -26.00 -12.47
CA GLN A 100 -4.79 -26.84 -11.45
C GLN A 100 -5.11 -26.32 -10.04
N TYR A 101 -4.99 -25.00 -9.82
CA TYR A 101 -5.31 -24.38 -8.51
C TYR A 101 -6.80 -24.48 -8.18
N GLN A 102 -7.67 -24.27 -9.16
CA GLN A 102 -9.11 -24.43 -8.97
C GLN A 102 -9.50 -25.85 -8.55
N ARG A 103 -8.84 -26.87 -9.10
CA ARG A 103 -9.06 -28.27 -8.69
C ARG A 103 -8.62 -28.57 -7.27
N MET A 104 -7.59 -27.87 -6.77
CA MET A 104 -7.09 -28.02 -5.39
C MET A 104 -7.91 -27.20 -4.39
N ALA A 105 -8.61 -26.15 -4.84
CA ALA A 105 -9.43 -25.32 -3.98
C ALA A 105 -10.61 -26.12 -3.39
N LYS A 106 -10.88 -25.91 -2.07
CA LYS A 106 -12.04 -26.54 -1.41
C LYS A 106 -13.36 -26.06 -2.00
N LYS A 107 -13.47 -24.76 -2.29
CA LYS A 107 -14.59 -24.14 -2.96
C LYS A 107 -14.23 -24.07 -4.45
N LYS A 108 -14.83 -24.97 -5.23
CA LYS A 108 -14.64 -24.99 -6.68
C LYS A 108 -15.47 -23.87 -7.29
N GLY A 109 -14.81 -22.90 -7.90
CA GLY A 109 -15.47 -21.90 -8.73
C GLY A 109 -16.06 -22.50 -10.00
N THR A 110 -17.05 -21.84 -10.55
CA THR A 110 -17.64 -22.17 -11.87
C THR A 110 -16.71 -21.70 -12.98
N ALA A 111 -16.92 -22.19 -14.20
CA ALA A 111 -16.19 -21.71 -15.39
C ALA A 111 -16.43 -20.20 -15.60
N SER A 112 -17.64 -19.71 -15.37
CA SER A 112 -17.99 -18.29 -15.48
C SER A 112 -17.23 -17.42 -14.46
N GLU A 113 -17.06 -17.88 -13.21
CA GLU A 113 -16.28 -17.18 -12.19
C GLU A 113 -14.79 -17.14 -12.58
N LEU A 114 -14.25 -18.21 -13.12
CA LEU A 114 -12.87 -18.23 -13.61
C LEU A 114 -12.67 -17.26 -14.78
N GLU A 115 -13.60 -17.21 -15.74
CA GLU A 115 -13.56 -16.24 -16.83
C GLU A 115 -13.67 -14.80 -16.33
N ALA A 116 -14.54 -14.54 -15.35
CA ALA A 116 -14.66 -13.23 -14.72
C ALA A 116 -13.35 -12.81 -14.02
N LEU A 117 -12.69 -13.75 -13.35
CA LEU A 117 -11.38 -13.54 -12.72
C LEU A 117 -10.29 -13.24 -13.77
N ILE A 118 -10.26 -13.99 -14.89
CA ILE A 118 -9.31 -13.77 -15.99
C ILE A 118 -9.47 -12.35 -16.58
N ARG A 119 -10.71 -11.90 -16.77
CA ARG A 119 -10.99 -10.51 -17.20
C ARG A 119 -10.54 -9.49 -16.17
N GLN A 120 -10.77 -9.76 -14.88
CA GLN A 120 -10.39 -8.86 -13.79
C GLN A 120 -8.88 -8.63 -13.69
N VAL A 121 -8.08 -9.62 -14.05
CA VAL A 121 -6.61 -9.49 -14.09
C VAL A 121 -6.08 -9.12 -15.50
N HIS A 122 -6.96 -8.75 -16.43
CA HIS A 122 -6.61 -8.33 -17.81
C HIS A 122 -5.74 -9.36 -18.56
N LEU A 123 -6.12 -10.65 -18.51
CA LEU A 123 -5.41 -11.73 -19.19
C LEU A 123 -6.25 -12.43 -20.27
N GLU A 124 -7.48 -11.97 -20.56
CA GLU A 124 -8.40 -12.61 -21.50
C GLU A 124 -7.80 -12.82 -22.89
N GLY A 125 -7.02 -11.88 -23.39
CA GLY A 125 -6.35 -11.98 -24.71
C GLY A 125 -5.13 -12.93 -24.73
N HIS A 126 -4.65 -13.36 -23.57
CA HIS A 126 -3.39 -14.11 -23.46
C HIS A 126 -3.51 -15.42 -22.68
N ILE A 127 -4.64 -15.68 -22.02
CA ILE A 127 -4.81 -16.77 -21.05
C ILE A 127 -4.54 -18.16 -21.65
N HIS A 128 -4.78 -18.34 -22.96
CA HIS A 128 -4.53 -19.58 -23.68
C HIS A 128 -3.12 -19.68 -24.28
N GLN A 129 -2.26 -18.69 -24.08
CA GLN A 129 -0.85 -18.75 -24.44
C GLN A 129 -0.04 -19.45 -23.33
N LYS A 130 1.07 -20.09 -23.69
CA LYS A 130 1.95 -20.77 -22.73
C LYS A 130 2.64 -19.73 -21.84
N VAL A 131 2.71 -20.01 -20.53
CA VAL A 131 3.29 -19.09 -19.54
C VAL A 131 4.75 -18.74 -19.83
N LYS A 132 5.50 -19.62 -20.51
CA LYS A 132 6.88 -19.32 -20.95
C LYS A 132 6.98 -18.05 -21.82
N THR A 133 5.89 -17.63 -22.50
CA THR A 133 5.86 -16.45 -23.36
C THR A 133 5.37 -15.19 -22.63
N TYR A 134 4.99 -15.30 -21.36
CA TYR A 134 4.46 -14.19 -20.58
C TYR A 134 5.57 -13.20 -20.18
N SER A 135 5.25 -11.90 -20.27
CA SER A 135 6.04 -10.87 -19.64
C SER A 135 5.98 -10.99 -18.11
N LEU A 136 6.87 -10.29 -17.41
CA LEU A 136 6.84 -10.26 -15.95
C LEU A 136 5.48 -9.77 -15.42
N GLY A 137 4.94 -8.69 -15.97
CA GLY A 137 3.62 -8.17 -15.59
C GLY A 137 2.47 -9.16 -15.84
N MET A 138 2.52 -9.92 -16.94
CA MET A 138 1.54 -10.99 -17.17
C MET A 138 1.66 -12.12 -16.15
N ARG A 139 2.88 -12.48 -15.74
CA ARG A 139 3.12 -13.49 -14.69
C ARG A 139 2.61 -13.01 -13.34
N GLN A 140 2.86 -11.75 -12.98
CA GLN A 140 2.34 -11.16 -11.74
C GLN A 140 0.80 -11.18 -11.71
N ARG A 141 0.15 -10.76 -12.79
CA ARG A 141 -1.31 -10.78 -12.91
C ARG A 141 -1.89 -12.21 -12.86
N LEU A 142 -1.21 -13.18 -13.49
CA LEU A 142 -1.59 -14.59 -13.37
C LEU A 142 -1.44 -15.10 -11.93
N GLY A 143 -0.41 -14.64 -11.19
CA GLY A 143 -0.21 -14.94 -9.77
C GLY A 143 -1.36 -14.41 -8.91
N VAL A 144 -1.77 -13.18 -9.17
CA VAL A 144 -2.95 -12.61 -8.48
C VAL A 144 -4.21 -13.42 -8.80
N ALA A 145 -4.43 -13.79 -10.07
CA ALA A 145 -5.55 -14.67 -10.43
C ALA A 145 -5.49 -16.00 -9.67
N GLN A 146 -4.31 -16.63 -9.61
CA GLN A 146 -4.09 -17.86 -8.84
C GLN A 146 -4.44 -17.70 -7.36
N ALA A 147 -3.99 -16.61 -6.73
CA ALA A 147 -4.27 -16.31 -5.33
C ALA A 147 -5.77 -16.07 -5.08
N LEU A 148 -6.52 -15.64 -6.09
CA LEU A 148 -7.95 -15.31 -5.99
C LEU A 148 -8.89 -16.46 -6.41
N VAL A 149 -8.38 -17.57 -6.95
CA VAL A 149 -9.21 -18.69 -7.48
C VAL A 149 -10.19 -19.22 -6.44
N HIS A 150 -9.84 -19.23 -5.16
CA HIS A 150 -10.66 -19.72 -4.06
C HIS A 150 -11.48 -18.64 -3.35
N GLN A 151 -11.52 -17.41 -3.91
CA GLN A 151 -12.27 -16.27 -3.40
C GLN A 151 -11.91 -15.90 -1.94
N PRO A 152 -10.65 -15.56 -1.65
CA PRO A 152 -10.21 -15.20 -0.30
C PRO A 152 -10.75 -13.84 0.14
N ASP A 153 -10.83 -13.61 1.46
CA ASP A 153 -11.18 -12.31 2.06
C ASP A 153 -9.96 -11.37 2.13
N LEU A 154 -8.75 -11.95 2.18
CA LEU A 154 -7.47 -11.25 2.26
C LEU A 154 -6.53 -11.68 1.14
N LEU A 155 -6.02 -10.72 0.38
CA LEU A 155 -4.95 -10.91 -0.59
C LEU A 155 -3.64 -10.34 -0.02
N VAL A 156 -2.58 -11.16 0.07
CA VAL A 156 -1.26 -10.77 0.57
C VAL A 156 -0.24 -10.82 -0.56
N LEU A 157 0.43 -9.70 -0.82
CA LEU A 157 1.34 -9.54 -1.95
C LEU A 157 2.70 -9.02 -1.46
N ASP A 158 3.77 -9.79 -1.72
CA ASP A 158 5.12 -9.41 -1.35
C ASP A 158 5.85 -8.81 -2.55
N GLU A 159 6.14 -7.49 -2.50
CA GLU A 159 6.84 -6.71 -3.54
C GLU A 159 6.31 -6.95 -4.98
N PRO A 160 4.99 -6.94 -5.23
CA PRO A 160 4.42 -7.43 -6.50
C PRO A 160 4.70 -6.52 -7.70
N MET A 161 5.14 -5.27 -7.47
CA MET A 161 5.42 -4.30 -8.54
C MET A 161 6.90 -4.27 -8.93
N ASN A 162 7.75 -5.04 -8.25
CA ASN A 162 9.18 -5.08 -8.56
C ASN A 162 9.45 -5.53 -9.98
N GLY A 163 10.23 -4.72 -10.71
CA GLY A 163 10.66 -5.01 -12.07
C GLY A 163 9.58 -4.84 -13.14
N LEU A 164 8.40 -4.32 -12.79
CA LEU A 164 7.40 -3.95 -13.78
C LEU A 164 7.80 -2.66 -14.49
N ASP A 165 7.49 -2.58 -15.78
CA ASP A 165 7.56 -1.32 -16.52
C ASP A 165 6.44 -0.35 -16.08
N PRO A 166 6.52 0.95 -16.42
CA PRO A 166 5.51 1.94 -15.99
C PRO A 166 4.08 1.60 -16.43
N LYS A 167 3.92 0.92 -17.58
CA LYS A 167 2.61 0.45 -18.04
C LYS A 167 2.09 -0.69 -17.18
N GLY A 168 2.93 -1.68 -16.88
CA GLY A 168 2.60 -2.80 -16.01
C GLY A 168 2.25 -2.37 -14.60
N MET A 169 2.98 -1.39 -14.04
CA MET A 169 2.67 -0.80 -12.73
C MET A 169 1.28 -0.15 -12.70
N ARG A 170 0.91 0.60 -13.76
CA ARG A 170 -0.41 1.24 -13.86
C ARG A 170 -1.51 0.18 -13.92
N GLU A 171 -1.38 -0.79 -14.82
CA GLU A 171 -2.35 -1.89 -14.96
C GLU A 171 -2.50 -2.69 -13.66
N PHE A 172 -1.40 -2.92 -12.94
CA PHE A 172 -1.42 -3.60 -11.65
C PHE A 172 -2.17 -2.80 -10.58
N ARG A 173 -1.94 -1.48 -10.49
CA ARG A 173 -2.66 -0.59 -9.55
C ARG A 173 -4.16 -0.56 -9.84
N GLU A 174 -4.56 -0.41 -11.11
CA GLU A 174 -5.97 -0.44 -11.53
C GLU A 174 -6.64 -1.75 -11.11
N MET A 175 -5.93 -2.87 -11.27
CA MET A 175 -6.41 -4.19 -10.84
C MET A 175 -6.62 -4.24 -9.32
N ILE A 176 -5.67 -3.78 -8.50
CA ILE A 176 -5.81 -3.76 -7.03
C ILE A 176 -7.00 -2.89 -6.62
N LEU A 177 -7.16 -1.69 -7.20
CA LEU A 177 -8.31 -0.82 -6.93
C LEU A 177 -9.65 -1.48 -7.31
N SER A 178 -9.69 -2.23 -8.40
CA SER A 178 -10.86 -3.02 -8.82
C SER A 178 -11.17 -4.15 -7.81
N LEU A 179 -10.17 -4.82 -7.26
CA LEU A 179 -10.34 -5.84 -6.21
C LEU A 179 -10.89 -5.23 -4.93
N ARG A 180 -10.32 -4.11 -4.49
CA ARG A 180 -10.80 -3.33 -3.34
C ARG A 180 -12.28 -2.94 -3.50
N ALA A 181 -12.67 -2.42 -4.66
CA ALA A 181 -14.05 -2.03 -4.95
C ALA A 181 -15.05 -3.21 -4.85
N LYS A 182 -14.55 -4.45 -4.97
CA LYS A 182 -15.34 -5.69 -4.77
C LYS A 182 -15.28 -6.22 -3.33
N GLY A 183 -14.65 -5.47 -2.41
CA GLY A 183 -14.59 -5.82 -0.99
C GLY A 183 -13.43 -6.77 -0.62
N VAL A 184 -12.48 -7.04 -1.53
CA VAL A 184 -11.26 -7.81 -1.21
C VAL A 184 -10.30 -6.91 -0.45
N SER A 185 -9.88 -7.36 0.73
CA SER A 185 -8.84 -6.67 1.52
C SER A 185 -7.46 -7.04 1.00
N VAL A 186 -6.54 -6.09 0.94
CA VAL A 186 -5.20 -6.31 0.37
C VAL A 186 -4.12 -5.83 1.33
N LEU A 187 -3.14 -6.68 1.62
CA LEU A 187 -1.87 -6.31 2.24
C LEU A 187 -0.79 -6.40 1.17
N VAL A 188 -0.17 -5.28 0.85
CA VAL A 188 0.88 -5.20 -0.20
C VAL A 188 2.16 -4.63 0.39
N SER A 189 3.28 -5.33 0.23
CA SER A 189 4.59 -4.79 0.62
C SER A 189 5.26 -4.04 -0.52
N SER A 190 6.03 -3.01 -0.17
CA SER A 190 6.97 -2.34 -1.06
C SER A 190 8.13 -1.73 -0.25
N HIS A 191 9.22 -1.46 -0.92
CA HIS A 191 10.32 -0.64 -0.40
C HIS A 191 10.26 0.81 -0.94
N GLN A 192 9.34 1.11 -1.86
CA GLN A 192 9.11 2.43 -2.46
C GLN A 192 7.69 2.90 -2.16
N LEU A 193 7.57 4.12 -1.64
CA LEU A 193 6.28 4.71 -1.34
C LEU A 193 5.45 4.98 -2.60
N SER A 194 6.10 5.43 -3.69
CA SER A 194 5.49 5.71 -5.00
C SER A 194 4.73 4.52 -5.59
N ASP A 195 5.08 3.29 -5.21
CA ASP A 195 4.39 2.09 -5.68
C ASP A 195 2.98 1.97 -5.12
N ILE A 196 2.80 2.30 -3.84
CA ILE A 196 1.59 2.02 -3.08
C ILE A 196 0.79 3.25 -2.67
N GLU A 197 1.35 4.47 -2.75
CA GLU A 197 0.67 5.70 -2.34
C GLU A 197 -0.66 5.96 -3.07
N GLN A 198 -0.80 5.44 -4.30
CA GLN A 198 -1.98 5.63 -5.13
C GLN A 198 -3.08 4.59 -4.86
N ILE A 199 -2.74 3.48 -4.22
CA ILE A 199 -3.66 2.36 -3.98
C ILE A 199 -3.97 2.14 -2.50
N ALA A 200 -3.04 2.48 -1.59
CA ALA A 200 -3.20 2.22 -0.17
C ALA A 200 -4.16 3.20 0.50
N ASP A 201 -4.93 2.68 1.46
CA ASP A 201 -5.74 3.46 2.41
C ASP A 201 -4.94 3.78 3.68
N HIS A 202 -4.09 2.83 4.09
CA HIS A 202 -3.22 2.93 5.25
C HIS A 202 -1.82 2.47 4.92
N LEU A 203 -0.84 3.07 5.57
CA LEU A 203 0.56 2.67 5.53
C LEU A 203 1.02 2.17 6.89
N ILE A 204 1.77 1.08 6.87
CA ILE A 204 2.49 0.53 8.02
C ILE A 204 3.97 0.54 7.65
N VAL A 205 4.74 1.36 8.36
CA VAL A 205 6.19 1.49 8.12
C VAL A 205 6.93 0.54 9.04
N VAL A 206 7.76 -0.33 8.43
CA VAL A 206 8.56 -1.32 9.16
C VAL A 206 10.04 -0.98 9.02
N GLN A 207 10.75 -0.94 10.15
CA GLN A 207 12.20 -0.73 10.20
C GLN A 207 12.82 -1.62 11.26
N LYS A 208 13.94 -2.27 10.93
CA LYS A 208 14.69 -3.13 11.85
C LYS A 208 13.78 -4.11 12.63
N GLY A 209 12.73 -4.62 11.96
CA GLY A 209 11.79 -5.58 12.53
C GLY A 209 10.69 -4.99 13.40
N LYS A 210 10.55 -3.67 13.48
CA LYS A 210 9.51 -2.97 14.27
C LYS A 210 8.60 -2.16 13.36
N VAL A 211 7.36 -2.01 13.77
CA VAL A 211 6.45 -1.01 13.21
C VAL A 211 6.78 0.33 13.84
N THR A 212 7.23 1.29 13.02
CA THR A 212 7.59 2.64 13.46
C THR A 212 6.45 3.64 13.29
N HIS A 213 5.67 3.49 12.20
CA HIS A 213 4.53 4.35 11.92
C HIS A 213 3.36 3.54 11.38
N GLN A 214 2.16 3.99 11.75
CA GLN A 214 0.89 3.54 11.18
C GLN A 214 0.05 4.78 10.89
N VAL A 215 -0.27 5.03 9.63
CA VAL A 215 -0.88 6.30 9.22
C VAL A 215 -1.89 6.08 8.09
N ALA A 216 -3.01 6.80 8.15
CA ALA A 216 -3.96 6.83 7.04
C ALA A 216 -3.42 7.67 5.88
N MET A 217 -3.55 7.18 4.65
CA MET A 217 -3.12 7.93 3.46
C MET A 217 -3.84 9.26 3.29
N ALA A 218 -5.07 9.38 3.81
CA ALA A 218 -5.82 10.63 3.81
C ALA A 218 -5.14 11.70 4.67
N GLU A 219 -4.58 11.33 5.84
CA GLU A 219 -3.84 12.23 6.72
C GLU A 219 -2.55 12.70 6.05
N LEU A 220 -1.77 11.78 5.49
CA LEU A 220 -0.55 12.12 4.75
C LEU A 220 -0.80 13.02 3.53
N LYS A 221 -1.93 12.84 2.85
CA LYS A 221 -2.32 13.69 1.72
C LYS A 221 -2.83 15.05 2.18
N ALA A 222 -3.45 15.15 3.36
CA ALA A 222 -3.88 16.41 3.94
C ALA A 222 -2.70 17.33 4.32
N GLU A 223 -1.59 16.77 4.79
CA GLU A 223 -0.36 17.53 5.05
C GLU A 223 0.26 18.17 3.80
N LYS A 224 -0.09 17.69 2.58
CA LYS A 224 0.35 18.29 1.30
C LYS A 224 -0.26 19.65 0.97
N ASN A 225 -1.26 20.12 1.69
CA ASN A 225 -1.91 21.40 1.45
C ASN A 225 -1.19 22.61 2.11
N VAL A 226 0.12 22.51 2.32
CA VAL A 226 0.91 23.67 2.76
C VAL A 226 1.30 24.48 1.53
N LEU A 227 0.85 25.73 1.50
CA LEU A 227 1.21 26.68 0.49
C LEU A 227 2.43 27.48 0.94
N ILE A 228 3.44 27.57 0.10
CA ILE A 228 4.59 28.45 0.30
C ILE A 228 4.34 29.73 -0.48
N ILE A 229 4.44 30.85 0.21
CA ILE A 229 4.23 32.18 -0.32
C ILE A 229 5.46 33.02 -0.04
N LYS A 230 5.97 33.69 -1.06
CA LYS A 230 7.03 34.70 -0.96
C LYS A 230 6.55 35.98 -1.58
N THR A 231 6.61 37.07 -0.80
CA THR A 231 6.16 38.37 -1.20
C THR A 231 7.22 39.44 -0.98
N ASP A 232 6.94 40.70 -1.38
CA ASP A 232 7.81 41.84 -1.07
C ASP A 232 7.71 42.23 0.40
N ASP A 233 6.54 41.96 1.06
CA ASP A 233 6.28 42.23 2.44
C ASP A 233 5.53 41.03 3.09
N ASN A 234 6.29 40.15 3.69
CA ASN A 234 5.74 38.95 4.33
C ASN A 234 4.91 39.29 5.57
N LEU A 235 5.21 40.36 6.32
CA LEU A 235 4.44 40.74 7.50
C LEU A 235 3.04 41.27 7.11
N GLN A 236 2.97 42.10 6.09
CA GLN A 236 1.69 42.58 5.58
C GLN A 236 0.88 41.43 4.96
N THR A 237 1.54 40.51 4.28
CA THR A 237 0.90 39.30 3.72
C THR A 237 0.32 38.43 4.79
N GLU A 238 1.04 38.16 5.87
CA GLU A 238 0.54 37.35 7.01
C GLU A 238 -0.72 38.00 7.62
N ALA A 239 -0.68 39.32 7.87
CA ALA A 239 -1.83 40.03 8.44
C ALA A 239 -3.06 39.92 7.51
N LEU A 240 -2.86 40.07 6.20
CA LEU A 240 -3.91 39.92 5.18
C LEU A 240 -4.50 38.52 5.17
N LEU A 241 -3.64 37.50 5.19
CA LEU A 241 -4.07 36.07 5.16
C LEU A 241 -4.86 35.70 6.37
N LYS A 242 -4.41 36.09 7.58
CA LYS A 242 -5.13 35.84 8.83
C LYS A 242 -6.46 36.58 8.92
N ALA A 243 -6.56 37.79 8.32
CA ALA A 243 -7.79 38.57 8.31
C ALA A 243 -8.83 38.07 7.29
N SER A 244 -8.39 37.56 6.14
CA SER A 244 -9.27 37.20 5.02
C SER A 244 -9.54 35.70 4.90
N PHE A 245 -8.67 34.88 5.45
CA PHE A 245 -8.75 33.44 5.39
C PHE A 245 -8.52 32.86 6.80
N ASP A 246 -9.29 31.84 7.17
CA ASP A 246 -9.10 31.13 8.43
C ASP A 246 -7.97 30.09 8.25
N VAL A 247 -6.72 30.58 8.33
CA VAL A 247 -5.50 29.80 8.05
C VAL A 247 -4.41 30.05 9.06
N GLU A 248 -3.65 29.00 9.37
CA GLU A 248 -2.42 29.11 10.12
C GLU A 248 -1.27 29.51 9.19
N VAL A 249 -0.51 30.52 9.59
CA VAL A 249 0.64 31.03 8.86
C VAL A 249 1.88 30.88 9.72
N LEU A 250 2.89 30.19 9.21
CA LEU A 250 4.19 30.02 9.83
C LEU A 250 5.26 30.75 9.01
N HIS A 251 6.15 31.48 9.68
CA HIS A 251 7.35 32.06 9.06
C HIS A 251 8.47 31.03 9.08
N VAL A 252 9.02 30.72 7.91
CA VAL A 252 10.21 29.86 7.76
C VAL A 252 11.20 30.60 6.87
N GLU A 253 12.27 31.11 7.47
CA GLU A 253 13.26 31.96 6.77
C GLU A 253 12.62 33.17 6.09
N ASP A 254 12.65 33.25 4.75
CA ASP A 254 12.12 34.35 3.93
C ASP A 254 10.78 33.96 3.23
N GLU A 255 10.09 32.93 3.74
CA GLU A 255 8.86 32.40 3.16
C GLU A 255 7.76 32.27 4.22
N LEU A 256 6.49 32.39 3.78
CA LEU A 256 5.32 32.07 4.59
C LEU A 256 4.82 30.68 4.20
N GLN A 257 4.61 29.81 5.19
CA GLN A 257 3.97 28.53 5.05
C GLN A 257 2.54 28.61 5.58
N VAL A 258 1.56 28.34 4.71
CA VAL A 258 0.13 28.44 5.00
C VAL A 258 -0.51 27.08 4.85
N THR A 259 -1.07 26.54 5.92
CA THR A 259 -1.80 25.27 5.89
C THR A 259 -3.23 25.51 5.41
N LEU A 260 -3.63 24.82 4.34
CA LEU A 260 -4.95 24.94 3.72
C LEU A 260 -5.75 23.64 3.87
N GLN A 261 -7.03 23.75 4.22
CA GLN A 261 -7.95 22.60 4.22
C GLN A 261 -8.47 22.27 2.81
N THR A 262 -8.57 23.31 1.94
CA THR A 262 -9.00 23.20 0.55
C THR A 262 -8.09 24.04 -0.34
N ASP A 263 -8.03 23.73 -1.64
CA ASP A 263 -7.22 24.51 -2.59
C ASP A 263 -7.80 25.91 -2.81
N LYS A 264 -7.22 26.91 -2.15
CA LYS A 264 -7.56 28.33 -2.25
C LYS A 264 -6.44 29.15 -2.88
N ARG A 265 -5.53 28.53 -3.64
CA ARG A 265 -4.36 29.22 -4.23
C ARG A 265 -4.73 30.44 -5.06
N SER A 266 -5.75 30.31 -5.92
CA SER A 266 -6.19 31.40 -6.78
C SER A 266 -6.78 32.58 -6.00
N GLU A 267 -7.54 32.32 -4.95
CA GLU A 267 -8.14 33.32 -4.07
C GLU A 267 -7.08 34.07 -3.28
N ILE A 268 -6.10 33.33 -2.73
CA ILE A 268 -4.97 33.89 -1.98
C ILE A 268 -4.09 34.74 -2.89
N ALA A 269 -3.77 34.27 -4.11
CA ALA A 269 -3.01 35.05 -5.06
C ALA A 269 -3.72 36.37 -5.42
N ALA A 270 -5.03 36.29 -5.71
CA ALA A 270 -5.84 37.48 -6.03
C ALA A 270 -5.89 38.47 -4.86
N ALA A 271 -6.05 37.99 -3.61
CA ALA A 271 -6.06 38.85 -2.43
C ALA A 271 -4.74 39.60 -2.22
N ILE A 272 -3.60 38.93 -2.36
CA ILE A 272 -2.25 39.49 -2.22
C ILE A 272 -2.04 40.59 -3.27
N VAL A 273 -2.32 40.27 -4.54
CA VAL A 273 -2.15 41.24 -5.65
C VAL A 273 -3.12 42.45 -5.53
N THR A 274 -4.36 42.18 -5.11
CA THR A 274 -5.36 43.27 -4.92
C THR A 274 -4.98 44.18 -3.76
N ALA A 275 -4.30 43.65 -2.73
CA ALA A 275 -3.76 44.49 -1.63
C ALA A 275 -2.50 45.31 -2.02
N GLY A 276 -2.03 45.19 -3.26
CA GLY A 276 -0.86 45.89 -3.77
C GLY A 276 0.47 45.33 -3.31
N ILE A 277 0.47 44.08 -2.79
CA ILE A 277 1.67 43.39 -2.35
C ILE A 277 2.27 42.63 -3.54
N GLY A 278 3.57 42.78 -3.77
CA GLY A 278 4.28 42.09 -4.83
C GLY A 278 4.43 40.57 -4.52
N LEU A 279 3.73 39.73 -5.25
CA LEU A 279 3.82 38.27 -5.14
C LEU A 279 5.02 37.76 -5.95
N LYS A 280 6.04 37.25 -5.26
CA LYS A 280 7.26 36.69 -5.89
C LYS A 280 7.13 35.21 -6.20
N GLU A 281 6.55 34.44 -5.28
CA GLU A 281 6.38 33.01 -5.44
C GLU A 281 5.13 32.52 -4.71
N LEU A 282 4.40 31.62 -5.36
CA LEU A 282 3.27 30.90 -4.79
C LEU A 282 3.33 29.45 -5.29
N ARG A 283 3.71 28.55 -4.40
CA ARG A 283 3.79 27.12 -4.71
C ARG A 283 3.24 26.27 -3.57
N THR A 284 2.74 25.11 -3.88
CA THR A 284 2.48 24.12 -2.82
C THR A 284 3.81 23.57 -2.33
N LYS A 285 3.95 23.44 -1.01
CA LYS A 285 5.07 22.70 -0.42
C LYS A 285 4.97 21.28 -0.96
N GLN A 286 5.81 20.95 -1.91
CA GLN A 286 6.07 19.58 -2.27
C GLN A 286 6.99 18.99 -1.20
N SER A 287 6.49 18.79 0.04
CA SER A 287 7.05 17.67 0.79
C SER A 287 6.55 16.45 0.01
N SER A 288 7.41 15.84 -0.76
CA SER A 288 7.03 14.60 -1.38
C SER A 288 6.69 13.65 -0.23
N LEU A 289 5.67 12.81 -0.36
CA LEU A 289 5.44 11.75 0.62
C LEU A 289 6.73 10.92 0.80
N GLU A 290 7.59 10.93 -0.22
CA GLU A 290 8.92 10.33 -0.20
C GLU A 290 9.86 11.04 0.78
N ASP A 291 9.83 12.40 0.87
CA ASP A 291 10.65 13.13 1.86
C ASP A 291 10.20 12.80 3.29
N THR A 292 8.89 12.73 3.52
CA THR A 292 8.33 12.31 4.82
C THR A 292 8.76 10.88 5.15
N PHE A 293 8.70 9.97 4.18
CA PHE A 293 9.14 8.59 4.36
C PHE A 293 10.66 8.49 4.58
N LEU A 294 11.47 9.26 3.87
CA LEU A 294 12.92 9.34 4.08
C LEU A 294 13.24 9.84 5.50
N ALA A 295 12.58 10.91 5.96
CA ALA A 295 12.74 11.39 7.33
C ALA A 295 12.43 10.30 8.37
N TRP A 296 11.31 9.57 8.19
CA TRP A 296 10.98 8.44 9.07
C TRP A 296 12.01 7.31 9.03
N THR A 297 12.66 7.08 7.86
CA THR A 297 13.66 6.02 7.72
C THR A 297 15.03 6.45 8.24
N GLU A 298 15.35 7.74 8.26
CA GLU A 298 16.60 8.28 8.81
C GLU A 298 16.58 8.41 10.33
N GLU A 299 15.46 8.81 10.93
CA GLU A 299 15.30 8.88 12.39
C GLU A 299 15.44 7.52 13.10
N GLY A 300 15.18 6.41 12.43
CA GLY A 300 15.42 5.05 12.91
C GLY A 300 16.86 4.55 12.76
N GLY A 301 17.77 5.40 12.28
CA GLY A 301 19.15 5.06 11.93
C GLY A 301 20.22 5.22 13.02
N LEU A 302 19.91 5.83 14.18
CA LEU A 302 20.84 6.03 15.31
C LEU A 302 20.80 4.88 16.32
#